data_5443a46cae594e0728fc8c7c710be8d0
#
_entry.id   5443a46cae594e0728fc8c7c710be8d0
#
_cell.length_a   1.000
_cell.length_b   1.000
_cell.length_c   1.000
_cell.angle_alpha   90.00
_cell.angle_beta   90.00
_cell.angle_gamma   90.00
#
_symmetry.space_group_name_H-M   'P 1'
#
loop_
_entity.id
_entity.type
_entity.pdbx_description
1 polymer ?
#
loop_
_entity_poly.entity_id
_entity_poly.type
_entity_poly.pdbx_seq_one_letter_code
_entity_poly.pdbx_strand_id
1 'polypeptide(L)'
;MSAPNQFFATAATLLAIATGAGACAHTDYFPGTTILRNEENIKIIETVEQYRRRMLEHNVDGLLVLASSTYFEDSGTPRSDDDYGYEGLKQVLSSKLKLVKSLRYEIEYRNITVRGNRADVEVFLDGSFELAAEAGDRYRRLNDYHQFVLERENEQWKFVRGM
;
A
#
# COMPACT_ATOMS: atom_id res chain seq x y z
N MET A 1 19.66 -63.29 -66.61
CA MET A 1 20.78 -62.44 -66.10
C MET A 1 20.11 -61.11 -65.68
N SER A 2 19.80 -60.98 -64.39
CA SER A 2 19.04 -59.84 -63.86
C SER A 2 20.00 -59.03 -63.01
N ALA A 3 20.09 -57.74 -63.29
CA ALA A 3 20.77 -56.76 -62.47
C ALA A 3 19.95 -56.26 -61.31
N PRO A 4 20.48 -56.02 -60.12
CA PRO A 4 19.65 -55.48 -59.03
C PRO A 4 19.63 -53.94 -59.01
N ASN A 5 18.43 -53.41 -58.82
CA ASN A 5 18.17 -51.98 -58.59
C ASN A 5 18.65 -51.57 -57.19
N GLN A 6 19.50 -50.56 -57.15
CA GLN A 6 19.85 -49.91 -55.90
C GLN A 6 18.95 -48.71 -55.68
N PHE A 7 18.14 -48.74 -54.58
CA PHE A 7 17.38 -47.58 -54.07
C PHE A 7 18.26 -46.74 -53.16
N PHE A 8 18.57 -45.53 -53.56
CA PHE A 8 19.18 -44.54 -52.72
C PHE A 8 18.09 -43.89 -51.83
N ALA A 9 18.16 -44.17 -50.57
CA ALA A 9 17.32 -43.48 -49.59
C ALA A 9 18.00 -42.18 -49.17
N THR A 10 17.49 -41.04 -49.56
CA THR A 10 17.92 -39.72 -49.10
C THR A 10 17.23 -39.40 -47.74
N ALA A 11 18.01 -39.43 -46.67
CA ALA A 11 17.57 -38.99 -45.37
C ALA A 11 17.53 -37.43 -45.30
N ALA A 12 16.35 -36.86 -45.25
CA ALA A 12 16.16 -35.43 -45.06
C ALA A 12 16.25 -35.12 -43.55
N THR A 13 17.35 -34.53 -43.11
CA THR A 13 17.52 -34.05 -41.73
C THR A 13 16.75 -32.74 -41.54
N LEU A 14 15.63 -32.77 -40.85
CA LEU A 14 14.87 -31.57 -40.42
C LEU A 14 15.60 -30.91 -39.26
N LEU A 15 16.24 -29.76 -39.52
CA LEU A 15 16.82 -28.89 -38.51
C LEU A 15 15.71 -28.07 -37.87
N ALA A 16 15.25 -28.45 -36.67
CA ALA A 16 14.29 -27.68 -35.89
C ALA A 16 15.00 -26.48 -35.28
N ILE A 17 14.76 -25.28 -35.83
CA ILE A 17 15.16 -24.00 -35.25
C ILE A 17 14.21 -23.69 -34.09
N ALA A 18 14.63 -23.96 -32.86
CA ALA A 18 13.91 -23.49 -31.67
C ALA A 18 14.15 -21.98 -31.54
N THR A 19 13.18 -21.18 -32.03
CA THR A 19 13.11 -19.74 -31.73
C THR A 19 12.70 -19.59 -30.28
N GLY A 20 13.68 -19.45 -29.39
CA GLY A 20 13.45 -19.04 -28.00
C GLY A 20 12.89 -17.62 -28.00
N ALA A 21 11.58 -17.48 -27.88
CA ALA A 21 10.96 -16.21 -27.56
C ALA A 21 11.40 -15.84 -26.12
N GLY A 22 12.43 -15.03 -26.02
CA GLY A 22 12.81 -14.39 -24.76
C GLY A 22 11.65 -13.49 -24.34
N ALA A 23 10.80 -13.99 -23.46
CA ALA A 23 9.81 -13.17 -22.78
C ALA A 23 10.62 -12.17 -21.94
N CYS A 24 10.78 -10.94 -22.41
CA CYS A 24 11.20 -9.83 -21.57
C CYS A 24 10.15 -9.72 -20.46
N ALA A 25 10.50 -10.16 -19.24
CA ALA A 25 9.65 -9.96 -18.08
C ALA A 25 9.52 -8.43 -17.89
N HIS A 26 8.38 -7.87 -18.33
CA HIS A 26 8.08 -6.47 -18.12
C HIS A 26 7.78 -6.30 -16.63
N THR A 27 8.71 -5.69 -15.90
CA THR A 27 8.49 -5.34 -14.51
C THR A 27 7.50 -4.19 -14.44
N ASP A 28 6.30 -4.45 -13.93
CA ASP A 28 5.24 -3.48 -13.80
C ASP A 28 5.38 -2.72 -12.47
N TYR A 29 5.36 -1.40 -12.51
CA TYR A 29 5.42 -0.53 -11.34
C TYR A 29 4.15 0.30 -11.22
N PHE A 30 3.81 0.74 -10.02
CA PHE A 30 2.77 1.76 -9.85
C PHE A 30 3.22 3.06 -10.51
N PRO A 31 2.31 3.78 -11.23
CA PRO A 31 2.65 4.99 -11.95
C PRO A 31 3.36 6.03 -11.08
N GLY A 32 4.49 6.55 -11.58
CA GLY A 32 5.28 7.57 -10.89
C GLY A 32 6.08 7.07 -9.68
N THR A 33 6.20 5.76 -9.48
CA THR A 33 6.92 5.16 -8.35
C THR A 33 7.90 4.08 -8.80
N THR A 34 8.74 3.61 -7.87
CA THR A 34 9.58 2.41 -8.02
C THR A 34 8.96 1.19 -7.30
N ILE A 35 7.71 1.27 -6.88
CA ILE A 35 7.00 0.22 -6.18
C ILE A 35 6.48 -0.80 -7.19
N LEU A 36 6.89 -2.05 -7.03
CA LEU A 36 6.43 -3.16 -7.88
C LEU A 36 4.92 -3.36 -7.75
N ARG A 37 4.25 -3.50 -8.88
CA ARG A 37 2.83 -3.78 -8.94
C ARG A 37 2.59 -5.30 -8.88
N ASN A 38 2.87 -5.89 -7.73
CA ASN A 38 2.55 -7.27 -7.43
C ASN A 38 1.25 -7.36 -6.59
N GLU A 39 0.70 -8.56 -6.45
CA GLU A 39 -0.56 -8.80 -5.75
C GLU A 39 -0.53 -8.30 -4.29
N GLU A 40 0.61 -8.44 -3.62
CA GLU A 40 0.77 -8.02 -2.24
C GLU A 40 0.77 -6.50 -2.08
N ASN A 41 1.56 -5.79 -2.88
CA ASN A 41 1.61 -4.33 -2.87
C ASN A 41 0.28 -3.71 -3.31
N ILE A 42 -0.47 -4.36 -4.22
CA ILE A 42 -1.83 -3.94 -4.58
C ILE A 42 -2.73 -3.95 -3.34
N LYS A 43 -2.77 -5.05 -2.58
CA LYS A 43 -3.60 -5.17 -1.36
C LYS A 43 -3.21 -4.15 -0.28
N ILE A 44 -1.90 -3.89 -0.12
CA ILE A 44 -1.40 -2.89 0.83
C ILE A 44 -1.87 -1.49 0.42
N ILE A 45 -1.65 -1.10 -0.84
CA ILE A 45 -2.09 0.20 -1.36
C ILE A 45 -3.61 0.35 -1.27
N GLU A 46 -4.38 -0.68 -1.60
CA GLU A 46 -5.84 -0.67 -1.46
C GLU A 46 -6.29 -0.40 -0.02
N THR A 47 -5.59 -0.96 0.97
CA THR A 47 -5.87 -0.72 2.39
C THR A 47 -5.57 0.74 2.77
N VAL A 48 -4.43 1.29 2.32
CA VAL A 48 -4.08 2.69 2.57
C VAL A 48 -5.03 3.64 1.84
N GLU A 49 -5.48 3.31 0.62
CA GLU A 49 -6.49 4.11 -0.10
C GLU A 49 -7.88 4.04 0.55
N GLN A 50 -8.23 2.91 1.18
CA GLN A 50 -9.44 2.84 2.01
C GLN A 50 -9.32 3.78 3.21
N TYR A 51 -8.18 3.79 3.91
CA TYR A 51 -7.91 4.74 4.99
C TYR A 51 -8.07 6.18 4.50
N ARG A 52 -7.45 6.57 3.38
CA ARG A 52 -7.57 7.92 2.81
C ARG A 52 -9.03 8.30 2.55
N ARG A 53 -9.80 7.41 1.94
CA ARG A 53 -11.24 7.65 1.69
C ARG A 53 -12.04 7.82 2.98
N ARG A 54 -11.79 6.96 4.01
CA ARG A 54 -12.48 7.06 5.30
C ARG A 54 -12.12 8.34 6.05
N MET A 55 -10.87 8.82 5.91
CA MET A 55 -10.47 10.13 6.43
C MET A 55 -11.28 11.26 5.78
N LEU A 56 -11.39 11.28 4.45
CA LEU A 56 -12.17 12.29 3.71
C LEU A 56 -13.67 12.23 4.03
N GLU A 57 -14.20 11.05 4.33
CA GLU A 57 -15.59 10.84 4.73
C GLU A 57 -15.84 11.15 6.22
N HIS A 58 -14.81 11.46 7.01
CA HIS A 58 -14.85 11.56 8.47
C HIS A 58 -15.46 10.31 9.14
N ASN A 59 -15.26 9.15 8.55
CA ASN A 59 -15.86 7.89 8.94
C ASN A 59 -14.99 7.17 9.97
N VAL A 60 -15.16 7.50 11.24
CA VAL A 60 -14.40 6.95 12.37
C VAL A 60 -14.55 5.42 12.44
N ASP A 61 -15.76 4.89 12.35
CA ASP A 61 -15.99 3.44 12.42
C ASP A 61 -15.30 2.70 11.26
N GLY A 62 -15.36 3.27 10.07
CA GLY A 62 -14.65 2.76 8.89
C GLY A 62 -13.13 2.77 9.05
N LEU A 63 -12.56 3.77 9.73
CA LEU A 63 -11.14 3.83 10.07
C LEU A 63 -10.76 2.76 11.07
N LEU A 64 -11.55 2.59 12.13
CA LEU A 64 -11.30 1.60 13.17
C LEU A 64 -11.33 0.15 12.64
N VAL A 65 -12.16 -0.12 11.63
CA VAL A 65 -12.17 -1.43 10.95
C VAL A 65 -10.84 -1.73 10.25
N LEU A 66 -10.11 -0.71 9.81
CA LEU A 66 -8.81 -0.88 9.16
C LEU A 66 -7.66 -1.02 10.17
N ALA A 67 -7.85 -0.65 11.42
CA ALA A 67 -6.85 -0.81 12.48
C ALA A 67 -6.86 -2.24 13.06
N SER A 68 -5.69 -2.71 13.45
CA SER A 68 -5.53 -3.93 14.26
C SER A 68 -6.00 -3.71 15.69
N SER A 69 -6.46 -4.75 16.35
CA SER A 69 -6.69 -4.73 17.81
C SER A 69 -5.38 -4.53 18.61
N THR A 70 -4.24 -4.81 17.99
CA THR A 70 -2.90 -4.58 18.57
C THR A 70 -2.30 -3.24 18.20
N TYR A 71 -3.09 -2.34 17.60
CA TYR A 71 -2.63 -0.99 17.21
C TYR A 71 -1.95 -0.28 18.40
N PHE A 72 -0.78 0.29 18.13
CA PHE A 72 -0.05 1.07 19.11
C PHE A 72 0.69 2.22 18.43
N GLU A 73 0.47 3.44 18.92
CA GLU A 73 1.15 4.66 18.50
C GLU A 73 2.00 5.19 19.63
N ASP A 74 3.30 5.33 19.37
CA ASP A 74 4.29 5.87 20.30
C ASP A 74 4.59 7.36 20.09
N SER A 75 3.84 8.01 19.20
CA SER A 75 3.97 9.42 18.84
C SER A 75 5.40 9.86 18.47
N GLY A 76 6.34 8.92 18.36
CA GLY A 76 7.75 9.19 18.07
C GLY A 76 8.49 10.00 19.15
N THR A 77 7.97 10.05 20.38
CA THR A 77 8.55 10.78 21.50
C THR A 77 9.13 9.82 22.55
N PRO A 78 10.13 10.25 23.37
CA PRO A 78 10.63 9.44 24.50
C PRO A 78 9.65 9.34 25.67
N ARG A 79 8.53 10.03 25.60
CA ARG A 79 7.51 10.11 26.66
C ARG A 79 6.42 9.09 26.36
N SER A 80 5.90 8.45 27.36
CA SER A 80 4.82 7.46 27.24
C SER A 80 3.43 8.03 27.58
N ASP A 81 3.34 9.31 27.89
CA ASP A 81 2.07 9.97 28.24
C ASP A 81 1.23 10.38 27.01
N ASP A 82 1.82 10.33 25.83
CA ASP A 82 1.18 10.52 24.51
C ASP A 82 1.03 9.22 23.70
N ASP A 83 1.46 8.09 24.28
CA ASP A 83 1.27 6.77 23.66
C ASP A 83 -0.18 6.30 23.80
N TYR A 84 -0.67 5.62 22.78
CA TYR A 84 -2.02 5.06 22.84
C TYR A 84 -2.18 3.80 21.98
N GLY A 85 -3.02 2.88 22.47
CA GLY A 85 -3.45 1.70 21.73
C GLY A 85 -4.77 1.94 20.99
N TYR A 86 -5.43 0.84 20.60
CA TYR A 86 -6.66 0.85 19.80
C TYR A 86 -7.80 1.72 20.40
N GLU A 87 -8.04 1.64 21.71
CA GLU A 87 -9.07 2.45 22.37
C GLU A 87 -8.72 3.95 22.39
N GLY A 88 -7.44 4.27 22.55
CA GLY A 88 -6.95 5.65 22.41
C GLY A 88 -7.07 6.16 20.99
N LEU A 89 -6.77 5.34 19.99
CA LEU A 89 -7.01 5.68 18.57
C LEU A 89 -8.47 6.06 18.33
N LYS A 90 -9.42 5.29 18.86
CA LYS A 90 -10.85 5.59 18.76
C LYS A 90 -11.19 6.97 19.34
N GLN A 91 -10.65 7.29 20.51
CA GLN A 91 -10.86 8.58 21.14
C GLN A 91 -10.24 9.73 20.33
N VAL A 92 -9.01 9.55 19.85
CA VAL A 92 -8.29 10.53 19.03
C VAL A 92 -9.04 10.80 17.72
N LEU A 93 -9.44 9.78 16.99
CA LEU A 93 -10.17 9.93 15.73
C LEU A 93 -11.52 10.60 15.96
N SER A 94 -12.29 10.15 16.97
CA SER A 94 -13.61 10.72 17.28
C SER A 94 -13.53 12.19 17.68
N SER A 95 -12.53 12.58 18.45
CA SER A 95 -12.36 13.97 18.90
C SER A 95 -11.83 14.88 17.80
N LYS A 96 -10.82 14.42 17.03
CA LYS A 96 -10.19 15.24 16.00
C LYS A 96 -11.08 15.42 14.77
N LEU A 97 -11.61 14.32 14.20
CA LEU A 97 -12.43 14.39 12.99
C LEU A 97 -13.75 15.13 13.19
N LYS A 98 -14.30 15.13 14.41
CA LYS A 98 -15.49 15.92 14.74
C LYS A 98 -15.28 17.44 14.57
N LEU A 99 -14.06 17.92 14.72
CA LEU A 99 -13.71 19.34 14.59
C LEU A 99 -13.37 19.73 13.15
N VAL A 100 -13.17 18.78 12.25
CA VAL A 100 -12.80 19.03 10.86
C VAL A 100 -14.03 19.44 10.07
N LYS A 101 -14.03 20.65 9.52
CA LYS A 101 -15.08 21.19 8.63
C LYS A 101 -14.84 20.81 7.18
N SER A 102 -13.60 20.93 6.75
CA SER A 102 -13.17 20.54 5.41
C SER A 102 -11.79 19.88 5.47
N LEU A 103 -11.59 18.89 4.62
CA LEU A 103 -10.35 18.11 4.53
C LEU A 103 -10.01 17.87 3.07
N ARG A 104 -8.77 18.23 2.68
CA ARG A 104 -8.07 17.69 1.52
C ARG A 104 -6.94 16.82 2.05
N TYR A 105 -6.82 15.60 1.54
CA TYR A 105 -5.83 14.63 2.01
C TYR A 105 -5.36 13.75 0.87
N GLU A 106 -4.12 13.93 0.46
CA GLU A 106 -3.46 13.20 -0.61
C GLU A 106 -2.29 12.40 -0.07
N ILE A 107 -2.07 11.23 -0.60
CA ILE A 107 -1.00 10.30 -0.22
C ILE A 107 -0.15 10.01 -1.45
N GLU A 108 1.11 10.39 -1.41
CA GLU A 108 2.09 10.05 -2.43
C GLU A 108 2.97 8.90 -1.92
N TYR A 109 2.88 7.74 -2.55
CA TYR A 109 3.65 6.56 -2.17
C TYR A 109 5.12 6.72 -2.55
N ARG A 110 6.04 6.46 -1.61
CA ARG A 110 7.48 6.54 -1.80
C ARG A 110 8.11 5.15 -1.84
N ASN A 111 7.76 4.30 -0.88
CA ASN A 111 8.30 2.95 -0.78
C ASN A 111 7.32 2.01 -0.06
N ILE A 112 7.40 0.71 -0.38
CA ILE A 112 6.74 -0.36 0.37
C ILE A 112 7.76 -1.45 0.61
N THR A 113 8.01 -1.77 1.88
CA THR A 113 8.88 -2.86 2.28
C THR A 113 8.07 -3.91 3.03
N VAL A 114 7.95 -5.11 2.45
CA VAL A 114 7.26 -6.25 3.06
C VAL A 114 8.28 -7.20 3.68
N ARG A 115 8.08 -7.57 4.94
CA ARG A 115 8.87 -8.54 5.68
C ARG A 115 7.96 -9.54 6.37
N GLY A 116 7.75 -10.68 5.72
CA GLY A 116 6.84 -11.72 6.22
C GLY A 116 5.41 -11.21 6.34
N ASN A 117 4.94 -11.02 7.56
CA ASN A 117 3.57 -10.60 7.88
C ASN A 117 3.42 -9.09 8.12
N ARG A 118 4.49 -8.32 7.94
CA ARG A 118 4.55 -6.89 8.22
C ARG A 118 4.94 -6.10 6.99
N ALA A 119 4.29 -4.96 6.78
CA ALA A 119 4.59 -4.00 5.74
C ALA A 119 4.85 -2.61 6.32
N ASP A 120 5.96 -2.01 5.92
CA ASP A 120 6.28 -0.61 6.17
C ASP A 120 5.98 0.17 4.88
N VAL A 121 5.09 1.15 4.93
CA VAL A 121 4.66 1.98 3.79
C VAL A 121 5.10 3.41 4.02
N GLU A 122 6.09 3.85 3.28
CA GLU A 122 6.61 5.22 3.33
C GLU A 122 5.86 6.08 2.33
N VAL A 123 5.34 7.20 2.80
CA VAL A 123 4.54 8.12 2.01
C VAL A 123 4.94 9.58 2.25
N PHE A 124 4.54 10.45 1.35
CA PHE A 124 4.47 11.87 1.59
C PHE A 124 3.00 12.27 1.65
N LEU A 125 2.62 12.95 2.71
CA LEU A 125 1.27 13.46 2.94
C LEU A 125 1.18 14.90 2.50
N ASP A 126 0.28 15.22 1.56
CA ASP A 126 -0.12 16.59 1.24
C ASP A 126 -1.59 16.79 1.61
N GLY A 127 -1.83 17.65 2.57
CA GLY A 127 -3.17 17.87 3.06
C GLY A 127 -3.41 19.30 3.54
N SER A 128 -4.68 19.63 3.65
CA SER A 128 -5.13 20.85 4.31
C SER A 128 -6.47 20.61 4.98
N PHE A 129 -6.65 21.16 6.15
CA PHE A 129 -7.89 21.02 6.89
C PHE A 129 -8.27 22.32 7.59
N GLU A 130 -9.55 22.55 7.64
CA GLU A 130 -10.18 23.63 8.38
C GLU A 130 -10.82 23.06 9.65
N LEU A 131 -10.42 23.59 10.79
CA LEU A 131 -10.89 23.16 12.10
C LEU A 131 -11.86 24.18 12.67
N ALA A 132 -13.00 23.72 13.17
CA ALA A 132 -13.88 24.54 14.00
C ALA A 132 -13.16 24.90 15.30
N ALA A 133 -13.16 26.18 15.67
CA ALA A 133 -12.69 26.67 16.96
C ALA A 133 -13.54 27.83 17.44
N GLU A 134 -13.69 27.98 18.78
CA GLU A 134 -14.49 29.04 19.40
C GLU A 134 -14.06 30.46 19.00
N ALA A 135 -12.74 30.65 18.78
CA ALA A 135 -12.17 31.95 18.37
C ALA A 135 -12.15 32.17 16.85
N GLY A 136 -12.91 31.35 16.09
CA GLY A 136 -12.91 31.36 14.63
C GLY A 136 -12.13 30.19 14.03
N ASP A 137 -12.54 29.78 12.84
CA ASP A 137 -11.99 28.60 12.17
C ASP A 137 -10.48 28.72 11.93
N ARG A 138 -9.78 27.59 12.10
CA ARG A 138 -8.31 27.51 11.94
C ARG A 138 -7.99 26.66 10.74
N TYR A 139 -7.26 27.24 9.80
CA TYR A 139 -6.70 26.52 8.65
C TYR A 139 -5.35 25.92 9.02
N ARG A 140 -5.16 24.65 8.69
CA ARG A 140 -3.90 23.90 8.86
C ARG A 140 -3.49 23.24 7.56
N ARG A 141 -2.19 23.16 7.37
CA ARG A 141 -1.57 22.47 6.25
C ARG A 141 -0.69 21.34 6.77
N LEU A 142 -0.75 20.19 6.12
CA LEU A 142 0.09 19.02 6.37
C LEU A 142 0.91 18.78 5.11
N ASN A 143 2.24 18.84 5.23
CA ASN A 143 3.18 18.47 4.19
C ASN A 143 4.34 17.78 4.90
N ASP A 144 4.30 16.47 4.99
CA ASP A 144 5.30 15.73 5.77
C ASP A 144 5.51 14.31 5.23
N TYR A 145 6.70 13.76 5.50
CA TYR A 145 6.97 12.34 5.33
C TYR A 145 6.33 11.55 6.47
N HIS A 146 5.73 10.44 6.12
CA HIS A 146 5.01 9.62 7.07
C HIS A 146 5.22 8.14 6.77
N GLN A 147 5.10 7.30 7.81
CA GLN A 147 5.18 5.86 7.69
C GLN A 147 3.95 5.20 8.30
N PHE A 148 3.23 4.46 7.48
CA PHE A 148 2.24 3.51 7.96
C PHE A 148 2.89 2.16 8.19
N VAL A 149 2.50 1.50 9.26
CA VAL A 149 2.91 0.13 9.53
C VAL A 149 1.68 -0.76 9.57
N LEU A 150 1.69 -1.78 8.71
CA LEU A 150 0.59 -2.73 8.60
C LEU A 150 1.07 -4.15 8.95
N GLU A 151 0.16 -4.94 9.49
CA GLU A 151 0.35 -6.39 9.68
C GLU A 151 -0.79 -7.15 9.01
N ARG A 152 -0.49 -8.38 8.57
CA ARG A 152 -1.47 -9.24 7.93
C ARG A 152 -2.19 -10.08 8.98
N GLU A 153 -3.50 -9.85 9.09
CA GLU A 153 -4.40 -10.57 9.97
C GLU A 153 -5.51 -11.23 9.12
N ASN A 154 -5.65 -12.56 9.18
CA ASN A 154 -6.68 -13.30 8.44
C ASN A 154 -6.74 -12.89 6.95
N GLU A 155 -5.60 -12.86 6.27
CA GLU A 155 -5.41 -12.46 4.87
C GLU A 155 -5.73 -10.98 4.55
N GLN A 156 -5.96 -10.14 5.56
CA GLN A 156 -6.20 -8.71 5.43
C GLN A 156 -5.06 -7.91 6.04
N TRP A 157 -4.64 -6.85 5.37
CA TRP A 157 -3.71 -5.89 5.93
C TRP A 157 -4.42 -4.95 6.89
N LYS A 158 -3.91 -4.80 8.11
CA LYS A 158 -4.43 -3.91 9.16
C LYS A 158 -3.35 -2.97 9.63
N PHE A 159 -3.70 -1.73 9.92
CA PHE A 159 -2.77 -0.78 10.49
C PHE A 159 -2.45 -1.18 11.95
N VAL A 160 -1.16 -1.23 12.26
CA VAL A 160 -0.66 -1.40 13.63
C VAL A 160 -0.01 -0.13 14.16
N ARG A 161 0.30 0.85 13.27
CA ARG A 161 0.83 2.17 13.62
C ARG A 161 0.66 3.17 12.48
N GLY A 162 0.59 4.47 12.82
CA GLY A 162 0.67 5.59 11.87
C GLY A 162 -0.67 6.10 11.34
N MET A 163 -1.80 5.74 11.95
CA MET A 163 -3.12 6.26 11.54
C MET A 163 -3.42 7.66 12.06
#